data_fc6df4ffd3b22b65cf3f01e873c9b69f
#
_entry.id   fc6df4ffd3b22b65cf3f01e873c9b69f
#
_cell.length_a   1.000
_cell.length_b   1.000
_cell.length_c   1.000
_cell.angle_alpha   90.00
_cell.angle_beta   90.00
_cell.angle_gamma   90.00
#
_symmetry.space_group_name_H-M   'P 1'
#
loop_
_entity.id
_entity.type
_entity.pdbx_description
1 polymer ?
#
loop_
_entity_poly.entity_id
_entity_poly.type
_entity_poly.pdbx_seq_one_letter_code
_entity_poly.pdbx_strand_id
1 'polypeptide(L)'
;LKQGDDVVNEKGTLIPNEEVTFDGHQPKSYAFCSDTAYKEDIIPIIKDVDLLYHESTFMDAHEHLCIKTKHSTAKQAATIALKANVKQLVLGHYSTRYGDLEGFKAEAETIFKDVLLADDGKVINF
;
A
#
# COMPACT_ATOMS: atom_id res chain seq x y z
N LEU A 1 19.53 -15.16 3.40
CA LEU A 1 19.05 -14.80 3.08
C LEU A 1 18.32 -14.35 3.03
N LYS A 2 17.98 -14.22 2.79
CA LYS A 2 17.19 -13.83 2.58
C LYS A 2 16.66 -13.46 1.90
N GLN A 3 16.75 -13.60 1.25
CA GLN A 3 16.30 -13.34 0.48
C GLN A 3 16.13 -13.80 -0.36
N GLY A 4 16.41 -14.23 -0.79
CA GLY A 4 16.35 -14.77 -1.57
C GLY A 4 17.26 -15.16 -2.21
N ASP A 5 17.74 -15.21 -2.37
CA ASP A 5 18.46 -15.55 -2.81
C ASP A 5 19.05 -16.54 -2.74
N ASP A 6 19.29 -16.96 -2.95
CA ASP A 6 19.74 -17.98 -2.76
C ASP A 6 20.40 -18.17 -1.77
N VAL A 7 20.56 -18.44 -1.18
CA VAL A 7 20.99 -18.47 -0.18
C VAL A 7 22.02 -18.75 -0.13
N VAL A 8 22.72 -18.65 -0.10
CA VAL A 8 23.45 -18.87 -0.23
C VAL A 8 23.92 -19.00 0.62
N ASN A 9 24.29 -19.45 0.92
CA ASN A 9 24.44 -19.56 1.42
C ASN A 9 25.10 -19.34 2.03
N GLU A 10 25.36 -19.38 2.24
CA GLU A 10 25.67 -19.09 2.42
C GLU A 10 26.46 -19.35 2.16
N LYS A 11 27.01 -19.80 1.78
CA LYS A 11 27.38 -20.01 1.10
C LYS A 11 27.28 -19.93 0.21
N GLY A 12 27.30 -19.83 -0.03
CA GLY A 12 26.87 -19.43 -1.00
C GLY A 12 26.58 -19.97 -1.61
N THR A 13 26.64 -20.41 -1.87
CA THR A 13 26.05 -20.87 -2.57
C THR A 13 25.29 -20.98 -2.80
N LEU A 14 25.11 -21.04 -3.18
CA LEU A 14 24.15 -21.07 -3.44
C LEU A 14 23.62 -22.05 -3.45
N ILE A 15 23.41 -22.34 -3.08
CA ILE A 15 22.67 -23.14 -3.11
C ILE A 15 21.98 -23.13 -3.86
N PRO A 16 21.93 -23.02 -4.55
CA PRO A 16 21.21 -22.62 -5.16
C PRO A 16 20.17 -22.63 -4.74
N ASN A 17 19.80 -22.14 -4.62
CA ASN A 17 18.80 -22.18 -4.21
C ASN A 17 17.99 -22.70 -4.83
N GLU A 18 18.15 -22.85 -5.57
CA GLU A 18 17.37 -23.37 -6.08
C GLU A 18 16.97 -24.62 -5.82
N GLU A 19 17.51 -25.23 -5.62
CA GLU A 19 17.18 -26.38 -5.26
C GLU A 19 16.76 -26.49 -3.98
N VAL A 20 16.94 -25.73 -3.46
CA VAL A 20 16.51 -25.80 -2.23
C VAL A 20 15.23 -25.28 -2.07
N THR A 21 14.62 -25.06 -2.79
CA THR A 21 13.48 -24.52 -2.60
C THR A 21 12.52 -25.13 -2.31
N PHE A 22 11.89 -24.93 -1.93
CA PHE A 22 11.04 -25.35 -1.41
C PHE A 22 9.69 -25.21 -1.59
N ASP A 23 9.04 -24.99 -0.96
CA ASP A 23 7.66 -25.10 -0.81
C ASP A 23 6.88 -24.20 -1.71
N GLY A 24 7.45 -23.49 -2.51
CA GLY A 24 6.76 -22.67 -3.48
C GLY A 24 6.14 -21.39 -2.95
N HIS A 25 6.37 -21.03 -1.73
CA HIS A 25 5.89 -19.75 -1.24
C HIS A 25 6.64 -18.61 -1.90
N GLN A 26 5.91 -17.64 -2.40
CA GLN A 26 6.48 -16.45 -2.98
C GLN A 26 6.51 -15.34 -1.95
N PRO A 27 7.58 -14.58 -1.86
CA PRO A 27 7.60 -13.44 -0.94
C PRO A 27 6.55 -12.43 -1.36
N LYS A 28 5.94 -11.82 -0.36
CA LYS A 28 4.97 -10.75 -0.57
C LYS A 28 5.60 -9.42 -0.20
N SER A 29 5.19 -8.37 -0.88
CA SER A 29 5.73 -7.03 -0.62
C SER A 29 4.65 -6.11 -0.08
N TYR A 30 5.05 -5.23 0.81
CA TYR A 30 4.16 -4.32 1.51
C TYR A 30 4.79 -2.94 1.56
N ALA A 31 4.00 -1.92 1.27
CA ALA A 31 4.44 -0.53 1.38
C ALA A 31 3.52 0.23 2.33
N PHE A 32 4.10 1.08 3.16
CA PHE A 32 3.37 1.87 4.14
C PHE A 32 3.68 3.35 3.88
N CYS A 33 2.67 4.11 3.46
CA CYS A 33 2.81 5.52 3.15
C CYS A 33 1.85 6.31 4.02
N SER A 34 2.38 6.98 5.03
CA SER A 34 1.56 7.73 5.98
C SER A 34 2.04 9.16 6.11
N ASP A 35 1.12 10.03 6.52
CA ASP A 35 1.39 11.45 6.76
C ASP A 35 2.04 12.11 5.54
N THR A 36 1.44 11.95 4.38
CA THR A 36 2.00 12.47 3.15
C THR A 36 0.93 13.10 2.27
N ALA A 37 1.27 14.23 1.68
CA ALA A 37 0.48 14.77 0.58
C ALA A 37 0.69 13.89 -0.64
N TYR A 38 -0.12 14.10 -1.66
CA TYR A 38 0.02 13.37 -2.92
C TYR A 38 1.44 13.57 -3.47
N LYS A 39 2.14 12.48 -3.70
CA LYS A 39 3.53 12.56 -4.12
C LYS A 39 3.85 11.41 -5.08
N GLU A 40 4.02 11.74 -6.34
CA GLU A 40 4.27 10.72 -7.35
C GLU A 40 5.68 10.15 -7.29
N ASP A 41 6.59 10.80 -6.59
CA ASP A 41 7.97 10.32 -6.46
C ASP A 41 8.05 8.92 -5.84
N ILE A 42 7.05 8.52 -5.08
CA ILE A 42 7.06 7.19 -4.45
C ILE A 42 6.66 6.08 -5.40
N ILE A 43 6.03 6.42 -6.52
CA ILE A 43 5.49 5.39 -7.43
C ILE A 43 6.55 4.38 -7.88
N PRO A 44 7.73 4.80 -8.37
CA PRO A 44 8.73 3.80 -8.76
C PRO A 44 9.23 2.95 -7.61
N ILE A 45 9.17 3.47 -6.38
CA ILE A 45 9.67 2.76 -5.20
C ILE A 45 8.71 1.65 -4.78
N ILE A 46 7.40 1.91 -4.89
CA ILE A 46 6.39 0.97 -4.43
C ILE A 46 5.74 0.17 -5.56
N LYS A 47 6.30 0.28 -6.76
CA LYS A 47 5.71 -0.34 -7.93
C LYS A 47 5.51 -1.84 -7.74
N ASP A 48 4.33 -2.32 -8.10
CA ASP A 48 3.97 -3.74 -8.10
C ASP A 48 3.93 -4.41 -6.72
N VAL A 49 3.90 -3.64 -5.62
CA VAL A 49 3.78 -4.26 -4.30
C VAL A 49 2.43 -4.99 -4.17
N ASP A 50 2.40 -6.01 -3.34
CA ASP A 50 1.19 -6.79 -3.13
C ASP A 50 0.17 -6.01 -2.32
N LEU A 51 0.61 -5.22 -1.34
CA LEU A 51 -0.28 -4.44 -0.51
C LEU A 51 0.32 -3.06 -0.28
N LEU A 52 -0.48 -2.03 -0.57
CA LEU A 52 -0.10 -0.65 -0.26
C LEU A 52 -1.05 -0.12 0.81
N TYR A 53 -0.48 0.29 1.95
CA TYR A 53 -1.21 1.10 2.92
C TYR A 53 -0.90 2.56 2.58
N HIS A 54 -1.92 3.38 2.38
CA HIS A 54 -1.73 4.79 2.09
C HIS A 54 -2.70 5.60 2.95
N GLU A 55 -2.19 6.68 3.51
CA GLU A 55 -3.04 7.56 4.28
C GLU A 55 -4.13 8.17 3.40
N SER A 56 -5.26 8.47 4.02
CA SER A 56 -6.40 9.08 3.36
C SER A 56 -7.14 9.92 4.39
N THR A 57 -6.50 10.99 4.81
CA THR A 57 -7.03 11.84 5.87
C THR A 57 -8.34 12.49 5.46
N PHE A 58 -8.48 12.86 4.19
CA PHE A 58 -9.64 13.61 3.71
C PHE A 58 -10.34 12.90 2.56
N MET A 59 -11.62 13.25 2.38
CA MET A 59 -12.33 12.92 1.15
C MET A 59 -12.16 14.08 0.17
N ASP A 60 -12.58 13.86 -1.07
CA ASP A 60 -12.38 14.80 -2.17
C ASP A 60 -12.92 16.20 -1.87
N ALA A 61 -14.02 16.28 -1.14
CA ALA A 61 -14.62 17.57 -0.79
C ALA A 61 -13.68 18.46 0.02
N HIS A 62 -12.67 17.88 0.67
CA HIS A 62 -11.72 18.62 1.49
C HIS A 62 -10.31 18.58 0.90
N GLU A 63 -10.20 18.29 -0.38
CA GLU A 63 -8.88 18.20 -1.02
C GLU A 63 -8.06 19.48 -0.84
N HIS A 64 -8.73 20.62 -0.79
CA HIS A 64 -8.04 21.90 -0.61
C HIS A 64 -7.24 22.01 0.67
N LEU A 65 -7.48 21.13 1.64
CA LEU A 65 -6.71 21.12 2.89
C LEU A 65 -5.44 20.27 2.79
N CYS A 66 -5.31 19.46 1.75
CA CYS A 66 -4.26 18.44 1.71
C CYS A 66 -2.86 18.99 1.64
N ILE A 67 -2.61 19.95 0.77
CA ILE A 67 -1.25 20.50 0.61
C ILE A 67 -0.81 21.20 1.88
N LYS A 68 -1.70 21.99 2.46
CA LYS A 68 -1.38 22.77 3.65
C LYS A 68 -1.07 21.88 4.84
N THR A 69 -1.82 20.81 4.99
CA THR A 69 -1.66 19.90 6.12
C THR A 69 -0.74 18.72 5.83
N LYS A 70 -0.32 18.57 4.57
CA LYS A 70 0.55 17.48 4.12
C LYS A 70 -0.12 16.12 4.30
N HIS A 71 -1.34 16.04 3.80
CA HIS A 71 -2.13 14.80 3.82
C HIS A 71 -2.70 14.53 2.44
N SER A 72 -3.36 13.40 2.29
CA SER A 72 -3.93 12.98 1.01
C SER A 72 -5.42 12.70 1.15
N THR A 73 -6.11 12.69 0.01
CA THR A 73 -7.48 12.22 -0.05
C THR A 73 -7.51 10.74 -0.41
N ALA A 74 -8.68 10.12 -0.22
CA ALA A 74 -8.89 8.74 -0.65
C ALA A 74 -8.66 8.59 -2.15
N LYS A 75 -9.11 9.55 -2.96
CA LYS A 75 -8.89 9.51 -4.41
C LYS A 75 -7.41 9.63 -4.77
N GLN A 76 -6.67 10.46 -4.04
CA GLN A 76 -5.24 10.59 -4.27
C GLN A 76 -4.50 9.31 -3.94
N ALA A 77 -4.86 8.65 -2.83
CA ALA A 77 -4.28 7.36 -2.47
C ALA A 77 -4.58 6.32 -3.55
N ALA A 78 -5.81 6.30 -4.04
CA ALA A 78 -6.21 5.38 -5.10
C ALA A 78 -5.46 5.65 -6.40
N THR A 79 -5.19 6.92 -6.71
CA THR A 79 -4.43 7.30 -7.89
C THR A 79 -2.99 6.79 -7.80
N ILE A 80 -2.37 6.91 -6.64
CA ILE A 80 -1.03 6.34 -6.41
C ILE A 80 -1.06 4.83 -6.59
N ALA A 81 -2.06 4.16 -6.02
CA ALA A 81 -2.19 2.71 -6.14
C ALA A 81 -2.32 2.28 -7.60
N LEU A 82 -3.12 2.99 -8.37
CA LEU A 82 -3.33 2.70 -9.78
C LEU A 82 -2.03 2.89 -10.57
N LYS A 83 -1.37 4.03 -10.38
CA LYS A 83 -0.14 4.33 -11.13
C LYS A 83 1.01 3.43 -10.74
N ALA A 84 1.06 2.98 -9.49
CA ALA A 84 2.11 2.07 -9.03
C ALA A 84 1.77 0.61 -9.32
N ASN A 85 0.61 0.34 -9.84
CA ASN A 85 0.18 -1.02 -10.19
C ASN A 85 0.25 -1.97 -8.99
N VAL A 86 -0.16 -1.49 -7.81
CA VAL A 86 -0.21 -2.35 -6.62
C VAL A 86 -1.38 -3.32 -6.76
N LYS A 87 -1.34 -4.42 -6.02
CA LYS A 87 -2.41 -5.40 -6.12
C LYS A 87 -3.59 -5.05 -5.24
N GLN A 88 -3.34 -4.50 -4.07
CA GLN A 88 -4.41 -4.16 -3.14
C GLN A 88 -4.05 -2.88 -2.39
N LEU A 89 -5.06 -2.04 -2.15
CA LEU A 89 -4.89 -0.77 -1.44
C LEU A 89 -5.64 -0.83 -0.11
N VAL A 90 -4.97 -0.43 0.96
CA VAL A 90 -5.60 -0.23 2.26
C VAL A 90 -5.55 1.24 2.59
N LEU A 91 -6.70 1.83 2.87
CA LEU A 91 -6.80 3.22 3.31
C LEU A 91 -6.79 3.29 4.83
N GLY A 92 -6.16 4.30 5.36
CA GLY A 92 -6.14 4.53 6.79
C GLY A 92 -5.86 5.98 7.10
N HIS A 93 -5.71 6.29 8.39
CA HIS A 93 -5.35 7.63 8.86
C HIS A 93 -6.45 8.65 8.50
N TYR A 94 -7.67 8.38 8.93
CA TYR A 94 -8.82 9.23 8.60
C TYR A 94 -8.93 10.42 9.54
N SER A 95 -9.37 11.58 9.01
CA SER A 95 -9.68 12.72 9.86
C SER A 95 -10.88 12.40 10.74
N THR A 96 -10.84 12.87 11.96
CA THR A 96 -11.94 12.67 12.91
C THR A 96 -13.21 13.44 12.53
N ARG A 97 -13.12 14.32 11.53
CA ARG A 97 -14.31 15.04 11.07
C ARG A 97 -15.34 14.13 10.38
N TYR A 98 -14.91 12.95 9.94
CA TYR A 98 -15.81 12.03 9.25
C TYR A 98 -16.31 10.97 10.22
N GLY A 99 -17.65 10.84 10.32
CA GLY A 99 -18.23 9.84 11.18
C GLY A 99 -18.41 8.50 10.52
N ASP A 100 -18.48 8.49 9.18
CA ASP A 100 -18.69 7.27 8.40
C ASP A 100 -17.53 7.10 7.44
N LEU A 101 -16.86 5.96 7.53
CA LEU A 101 -15.68 5.68 6.71
C LEU A 101 -15.99 5.08 5.35
N GLU A 102 -17.22 4.64 5.12
CA GLU A 102 -17.57 4.00 3.84
C GLU A 102 -17.39 4.94 2.65
N GLY A 103 -17.53 6.24 2.87
CA GLY A 103 -17.29 7.22 1.81
C GLY A 103 -15.87 7.20 1.28
N PHE A 104 -14.90 6.90 2.14
CA PHE A 104 -13.50 6.80 1.71
C PHE A 104 -13.34 5.66 0.70
N LYS A 105 -13.91 4.50 1.00
CA LYS A 105 -13.84 3.36 0.11
C LYS A 105 -14.56 3.64 -1.20
N ALA A 106 -15.75 4.21 -1.12
CA ALA A 106 -16.53 4.52 -2.33
C ALA A 106 -15.78 5.47 -3.25
N GLU A 107 -15.14 6.51 -2.70
CA GLU A 107 -14.37 7.45 -3.50
C GLU A 107 -13.16 6.78 -4.13
N ALA A 108 -12.43 5.98 -3.37
CA ALA A 108 -11.24 5.31 -3.89
C ALA A 108 -11.60 4.30 -4.98
N GLU A 109 -12.72 3.63 -4.83
CA GLU A 109 -13.15 2.61 -5.79
C GLU A 109 -13.54 3.19 -7.15
N THR A 110 -13.74 4.50 -7.25
CA THR A 110 -13.93 5.12 -8.55
C THR A 110 -12.65 5.10 -9.38
N ILE A 111 -11.51 4.86 -8.76
CA ILE A 111 -10.20 4.89 -9.41
C ILE A 111 -9.50 3.53 -9.35
N PHE A 112 -9.51 2.88 -8.19
CA PHE A 112 -8.79 1.63 -7.96
C PHE A 112 -9.75 0.60 -7.36
N LYS A 113 -9.76 -0.63 -7.88
CA LYS A 113 -10.82 -1.58 -7.52
C LYS A 113 -10.68 -2.27 -6.18
N ASP A 114 -9.49 -2.68 -5.82
CA ASP A 114 -9.31 -3.56 -4.66
C ASP A 114 -8.92 -2.75 -3.44
N VAL A 115 -9.92 -2.16 -2.79
CA VAL A 115 -9.73 -1.23 -1.69
C VAL A 115 -10.28 -1.81 -0.39
N LEU A 116 -9.47 -1.79 0.66
CA LEU A 116 -9.88 -2.14 2.01
C LEU A 116 -9.73 -0.91 2.91
N LEU A 117 -10.53 -0.87 3.96
CA LEU A 117 -10.41 0.17 4.99
C LEU A 117 -9.72 -0.40 6.20
N ALA A 118 -8.68 0.28 6.67
CA ALA A 118 -8.02 -0.10 7.92
C ALA A 118 -8.89 0.29 9.09
N ASP A 119 -8.81 -0.48 10.16
CA ASP A 119 -9.53 -0.22 11.39
C ASP A 119 -8.74 -0.85 12.53
N ASP A 120 -8.89 -0.30 13.73
CA ASP A 120 -8.14 -0.79 14.89
C ASP A 120 -8.44 -2.28 15.13
N GLY A 121 -7.39 -3.06 15.24
CA GLY A 121 -7.53 -4.49 15.50
C GLY A 121 -7.85 -5.34 14.29
N LYS A 122 -8.05 -4.73 13.13
CA LYS A 122 -8.36 -5.49 11.92
C LYS A 122 -7.11 -6.17 11.39
N VAL A 123 -7.23 -7.45 11.06
CA VAL A 123 -6.14 -8.21 10.44
C VAL A 123 -6.43 -8.35 8.96
N ILE A 124 -5.44 -8.04 8.14
CA ILE A 124 -5.56 -8.13 6.69
C ILE A 124 -4.53 -9.14 6.20
N ASN A 125 -5.00 -10.16 5.52
CA ASN A 125 -4.12 -11.17 4.91
C ASN A 125 -3.95 -10.88 3.43
N PHE A 126 -2.74 -11.04 2.93
CA PHE A 126 -2.46 -10.75 1.53
C PHE A 126 -1.39 -11.67 0.96
#